data_4321d2483ab53d63fe24354f9683756b
#
_entry.id   4321d2483ab53d63fe24354f9683756b
#
_cell.length_a   1.000
_cell.length_b   1.000
_cell.length_c   1.000
_cell.angle_alpha   90.00
_cell.angle_beta   90.00
_cell.angle_gamma   90.00
#
_symmetry.space_group_name_H-M   'P 1'
#
loop_
_entity.id
_entity.type
_entity.pdbx_description
1 polymer ?
#
loop_
_entity_poly.entity_id
_entity_poly.type
_entity_poly.pdbx_seq_one_letter_code
_entity_poly.pdbx_strand_id
1 'polypeptide(L)'
;ASLNAALKEMRYAYTVFRPWNHRPKISIFGSARTAEDHPDYAAARELSKLMGEAGWMSITGAGDGIMKAGHEGPGQDASFGLRIRLPFETTANDVIAEDPKLVNFRYFFTRKLMFLTHSEAVAALPGGFGTMDELFETLTLIQTGKSQPIPVILLEGEDGTYWPRWEKFLQKELLDNGHSVINADMINGYLEDRNPEL
;
A
#
# COMPACT_ATOMS: atom_id res chain seq x y z
N ALA A 1 -13.28 -13.62 -20.43
CA ALA A 1 -13.26 -12.37 -19.67
C ALA A 1 -13.22 -11.23 -20.67
N SER A 2 -14.20 -10.36 -20.69
CA SER A 2 -14.28 -9.34 -21.72
C SER A 2 -13.62 -8.04 -21.23
N LEU A 3 -12.95 -7.34 -22.12
CA LEU A 3 -12.44 -5.98 -21.91
C LEU A 3 -13.53 -5.07 -21.33
N ASN A 4 -14.79 -5.24 -21.76
CA ASN A 4 -15.94 -4.53 -21.22
C ASN A 4 -16.15 -4.74 -19.70
N ALA A 5 -15.84 -5.93 -19.15
CA ALA A 5 -15.96 -6.18 -17.72
C ALA A 5 -14.89 -5.40 -16.94
N ALA A 6 -13.65 -5.37 -17.44
CA ALA A 6 -12.58 -4.59 -16.84
C ALA A 6 -12.87 -3.08 -16.87
N LEU A 7 -13.37 -2.56 -18.01
CA LEU A 7 -13.76 -1.15 -18.13
C LEU A 7 -14.90 -0.77 -17.20
N LYS A 8 -15.90 -1.64 -17.01
CA LYS A 8 -16.99 -1.40 -16.05
C LYS A 8 -16.47 -1.36 -14.61
N GLU A 9 -15.55 -2.24 -14.27
CA GLU A 9 -14.92 -2.32 -12.96
C GLU A 9 -14.13 -1.04 -12.65
N MET A 10 -13.29 -0.61 -13.58
CA MET A 10 -12.55 0.65 -13.47
C MET A 10 -13.48 1.85 -13.33
N ARG A 11 -14.48 1.97 -14.23
CA ARG A 11 -15.46 3.06 -14.18
C ARG A 11 -16.17 3.13 -12.83
N TYR A 12 -16.58 2.00 -12.28
CA TYR A 12 -17.20 1.93 -10.97
C TYR A 12 -16.25 2.43 -9.87
N ALA A 13 -15.01 1.94 -9.87
CA ALA A 13 -14.00 2.36 -8.89
C ALA A 13 -13.77 3.88 -8.94
N TYR A 14 -13.55 4.47 -10.12
CA TYR A 14 -13.42 5.92 -10.26
C TYR A 14 -14.66 6.68 -9.74
N THR A 15 -15.85 6.13 -9.93
CA THR A 15 -17.09 6.74 -9.39
C THR A 15 -17.10 6.74 -7.86
N VAL A 16 -16.61 5.68 -7.23
CA VAL A 16 -16.51 5.57 -5.76
C VAL A 16 -15.47 6.54 -5.21
N PHE A 17 -14.31 6.71 -5.86
CA PHE A 17 -13.27 7.64 -5.43
C PHE A 17 -13.64 9.12 -5.65
N ARG A 18 -14.43 9.43 -6.67
CA ARG A 18 -14.70 10.80 -7.11
C ARG A 18 -15.12 11.79 -6.02
N PRO A 19 -16.01 11.46 -5.06
CA PRO A 19 -16.38 12.38 -3.98
C PRO A 19 -15.21 12.76 -3.06
N TRP A 20 -14.15 11.94 -3.05
CA TRP A 20 -13.02 12.01 -2.12
C TRP A 20 -11.71 12.47 -2.77
N ASN A 21 -11.75 12.92 -4.04
CA ASN A 21 -10.54 13.35 -4.75
C ASN A 21 -9.84 14.55 -4.12
N HIS A 22 -10.53 15.30 -3.27
CA HIS A 22 -9.99 16.44 -2.55
C HIS A 22 -9.16 16.07 -1.31
N ARG A 23 -9.20 14.81 -0.89
CA ARG A 23 -8.43 14.32 0.27
C ARG A 23 -7.25 13.48 -0.21
N PRO A 24 -6.03 13.72 0.31
CA PRO A 24 -4.89 12.87 0.02
C PRO A 24 -5.08 11.47 0.60
N LYS A 25 -4.43 10.48 -0.01
CA LYS A 25 -4.59 9.07 0.37
C LYS A 25 -3.24 8.36 0.43
N ILE A 26 -3.10 7.47 1.41
CA ILE A 26 -1.98 6.57 1.55
C ILE A 26 -2.44 5.14 1.32
N SER A 27 -1.75 4.41 0.43
CA SER A 27 -1.93 2.97 0.31
C SER A 27 -1.05 2.23 1.31
N ILE A 28 -1.63 1.28 2.04
CA ILE A 28 -0.94 0.50 3.06
C ILE A 28 -0.98 -0.98 2.67
N PHE A 29 0.21 -1.56 2.49
CA PHE A 29 0.42 -2.95 2.10
C PHE A 29 1.13 -3.72 3.21
N GLY A 30 0.82 -4.99 3.37
CA GLY A 30 1.44 -5.85 4.36
C GLY A 30 0.78 -7.23 4.43
N SER A 31 1.26 -8.07 5.34
CA SER A 31 0.74 -9.42 5.49
C SER A 31 -0.69 -9.44 6.03
N ALA A 32 -1.57 -10.21 5.38
CA ALA A 32 -2.90 -10.54 5.89
C ALA A 32 -2.87 -11.48 7.12
N ARG A 33 -1.69 -12.04 7.46
CA ARG A 33 -1.51 -13.01 8.53
C ARG A 33 -0.89 -12.40 9.79
N THR A 34 -0.56 -11.13 9.79
CA THR A 34 -0.04 -10.43 10.97
C THR A 34 -1.11 -10.40 12.05
N ALA A 35 -0.80 -10.97 13.22
CA ALA A 35 -1.72 -11.00 14.35
C ALA A 35 -1.90 -9.60 14.95
N GLU A 36 -3.03 -9.36 15.60
CA GLU A 36 -3.37 -8.03 16.15
C GLU A 36 -2.44 -7.59 17.30
N ASP A 37 -1.80 -8.55 17.98
CA ASP A 37 -0.81 -8.31 19.03
C ASP A 37 0.63 -8.15 18.50
N HIS A 38 0.84 -8.26 17.20
CA HIS A 38 2.17 -8.13 16.58
C HIS A 38 2.61 -6.65 16.52
N PRO A 39 3.90 -6.33 16.77
CA PRO A 39 4.41 -4.96 16.65
C PRO A 39 4.14 -4.28 15.29
N ASP A 40 4.23 -5.01 14.19
CA ASP A 40 3.90 -4.48 12.85
C ASP A 40 2.43 -4.06 12.73
N TYR A 41 1.51 -4.80 13.37
CA TYR A 41 0.09 -4.43 13.40
C TYR A 41 -0.11 -3.10 14.13
N ALA A 42 0.51 -2.95 15.29
CA ALA A 42 0.48 -1.71 16.07
C ALA A 42 1.07 -0.54 15.27
N ALA A 43 2.20 -0.75 14.59
CA ALA A 43 2.85 0.26 13.75
C ALA A 43 1.96 0.70 12.57
N ALA A 44 1.31 -0.25 11.89
CA ALA A 44 0.37 0.03 10.79
C ALA A 44 -0.84 0.85 11.27
N ARG A 45 -1.41 0.45 12.42
CA ARG A 45 -2.56 1.13 13.02
C ARG A 45 -2.20 2.55 13.46
N GLU A 46 -1.05 2.74 14.09
CA GLU A 46 -0.61 4.07 14.52
C GLU A 46 -0.30 4.99 13.34
N LEU A 47 0.42 4.50 12.32
CA LEU A 47 0.65 5.26 11.08
C LEU A 47 -0.68 5.73 10.47
N SER A 48 -1.60 4.80 10.25
CA SER A 48 -2.88 5.12 9.59
C SER A 48 -3.75 6.07 10.43
N LYS A 49 -3.68 5.99 11.75
CA LYS A 49 -4.34 6.91 12.67
C LYS A 49 -3.77 8.33 12.53
N LEU A 50 -2.43 8.48 12.60
CA LEU A 50 -1.76 9.77 12.44
C LEU A 50 -2.06 10.40 11.06
N MET A 51 -2.09 9.58 10.01
CA MET A 51 -2.48 10.03 8.67
C MET A 51 -3.94 10.50 8.65
N GLY A 52 -4.85 9.77 9.31
CA GLY A 52 -6.26 10.16 9.46
C GLY A 52 -6.43 11.49 10.19
N GLU A 53 -5.71 11.70 11.30
CA GLU A 53 -5.66 12.95 12.06
C GLU A 53 -5.12 14.12 11.22
N ALA A 54 -4.19 13.85 10.30
CA ALA A 54 -3.68 14.81 9.32
C ALA A 54 -4.62 15.05 8.11
N GLY A 55 -5.83 14.45 8.11
CA GLY A 55 -6.84 14.63 7.07
C GLY A 55 -6.72 13.68 5.87
N TRP A 56 -5.77 12.75 5.87
CA TRP A 56 -5.60 11.73 4.84
C TRP A 56 -6.63 10.62 4.96
N MET A 57 -6.73 9.81 3.93
CA MET A 57 -7.49 8.56 3.93
C MET A 57 -6.56 7.38 3.68
N SER A 58 -6.89 6.22 4.26
CA SER A 58 -6.17 4.97 4.00
C SER A 58 -6.82 4.18 2.88
N ILE A 59 -6.00 3.56 2.04
CA ILE A 59 -6.42 2.56 1.06
C ILE A 59 -5.74 1.25 1.39
N THR A 60 -6.49 0.16 1.56
CA THR A 60 -5.91 -1.18 1.73
C THR A 60 -6.61 -2.22 0.86
N GLY A 61 -6.07 -3.44 0.83
CA GLY A 61 -6.68 -4.58 0.14
C GLY A 61 -7.93 -5.14 0.82
N ALA A 62 -8.36 -4.57 1.93
CA ALA A 62 -9.55 -4.95 2.71
C ALA A 62 -9.53 -6.36 3.35
N GLY A 63 -8.39 -7.03 3.40
CA GLY A 63 -8.19 -8.27 4.15
C GLY A 63 -7.88 -8.02 5.63
N ASP A 64 -7.50 -9.10 6.32
CA ASP A 64 -7.07 -9.05 7.72
C ASP A 64 -5.63 -8.55 7.89
N GLY A 65 -5.07 -8.69 9.08
CA GLY A 65 -3.71 -8.32 9.42
C GLY A 65 -3.43 -6.84 9.18
N ILE A 66 -2.35 -6.54 8.47
CA ILE A 66 -1.92 -5.16 8.22
C ILE A 66 -2.99 -4.33 7.51
N MET A 67 -3.79 -4.93 6.64
CA MET A 67 -4.87 -4.23 5.94
C MET A 67 -5.99 -3.81 6.91
N LYS A 68 -6.34 -4.67 7.88
CA LYS A 68 -7.28 -4.33 8.95
C LYS A 68 -6.72 -3.23 9.84
N ALA A 69 -5.46 -3.35 10.28
CA ALA A 69 -4.78 -2.31 11.07
C ALA A 69 -4.81 -0.95 10.38
N GLY A 70 -4.57 -0.93 9.05
CA GLY A 70 -4.64 0.27 8.21
C GLY A 70 -6.03 0.91 8.13
N HIS A 71 -7.09 0.16 8.37
CA HIS A 71 -8.47 0.66 8.46
C HIS A 71 -8.86 1.05 9.89
N GLU A 72 -8.40 0.33 10.90
CA GLU A 72 -8.72 0.64 12.31
C GLU A 72 -8.18 2.01 12.75
N GLY A 73 -6.98 2.38 12.28
CA GLY A 73 -6.36 3.63 12.67
C GLY A 73 -7.21 4.86 12.36
N PRO A 74 -7.57 5.12 11.09
CA PRO A 74 -8.37 6.27 10.69
C PRO A 74 -9.87 6.04 10.84
N GLY A 75 -10.31 4.80 11.04
CA GLY A 75 -11.70 4.39 11.08
C GLY A 75 -12.35 4.28 9.70
N GLN A 76 -13.58 3.78 9.67
CA GLN A 76 -14.35 3.50 8.45
C GLN A 76 -14.49 4.73 7.55
N ASP A 77 -14.78 5.89 8.12
CA ASP A 77 -15.06 7.12 7.35
C ASP A 77 -13.86 7.60 6.52
N ALA A 78 -12.64 7.33 7.00
CA ALA A 78 -11.41 7.70 6.32
C ALA A 78 -10.70 6.49 5.67
N SER A 79 -11.42 5.44 5.32
CA SER A 79 -10.88 4.21 4.75
C SER A 79 -11.49 3.84 3.41
N PHE A 80 -10.67 3.31 2.50
CA PHE A 80 -11.06 2.65 1.25
C PHE A 80 -10.59 1.20 1.26
N GLY A 81 -11.44 0.28 0.84
CA GLY A 81 -11.10 -1.12 0.62
C GLY A 81 -11.07 -1.46 -0.86
N LEU A 82 -9.94 -1.91 -1.40
CA LEU A 82 -9.81 -2.41 -2.76
C LEU A 82 -9.62 -3.92 -2.74
N ARG A 83 -10.72 -4.65 -2.66
CA ARG A 83 -10.71 -6.10 -2.47
C ARG A 83 -10.59 -6.83 -3.80
N ILE A 84 -9.74 -7.83 -3.88
CA ILE A 84 -9.73 -8.82 -4.97
C ILE A 84 -10.59 -10.04 -4.58
N ARG A 85 -11.41 -10.51 -5.48
CA ARG A 85 -12.20 -11.73 -5.26
C ARG A 85 -11.32 -12.96 -5.42
N LEU A 86 -10.98 -13.59 -4.30
CA LEU A 86 -10.22 -14.84 -4.26
C LEU A 86 -11.14 -16.00 -3.86
N PRO A 87 -10.90 -17.22 -4.36
CA PRO A 87 -11.77 -18.39 -4.08
C PRO A 87 -11.84 -18.76 -2.58
N PHE A 88 -10.83 -18.38 -1.81
CA PHE A 88 -10.65 -18.73 -0.40
C PHE A 88 -10.80 -17.55 0.57
N GLU A 89 -10.99 -16.33 0.07
CA GLU A 89 -11.28 -15.14 0.88
C GLU A 89 -12.70 -14.65 0.62
N THR A 90 -13.61 -14.95 1.53
CA THR A 90 -15.05 -14.70 1.33
C THR A 90 -15.52 -13.35 1.84
N THR A 91 -14.82 -12.72 2.78
CA THR A 91 -15.24 -11.49 3.44
C THR A 91 -14.13 -10.44 3.46
N ALA A 92 -14.48 -9.16 3.50
CA ALA A 92 -13.58 -8.07 3.88
C ALA A 92 -13.47 -8.01 5.41
N ASN A 93 -12.46 -7.30 5.94
CA ASN A 93 -12.38 -7.05 7.36
C ASN A 93 -13.59 -6.24 7.85
N ASP A 94 -13.91 -6.36 9.12
CA ASP A 94 -15.12 -5.82 9.75
C ASP A 94 -15.21 -4.29 9.72
N VAL A 95 -14.08 -3.58 9.62
CA VAL A 95 -14.07 -2.11 9.57
C VAL A 95 -14.70 -1.58 8.27
N ILE A 96 -14.48 -2.26 7.13
CA ILE A 96 -14.87 -1.77 5.79
C ILE A 96 -15.94 -2.62 5.10
N ALA A 97 -16.35 -3.76 5.68
CA ALA A 97 -17.14 -4.80 5.02
C ALA A 97 -18.44 -4.30 4.35
N GLU A 98 -19.14 -3.35 4.95
CA GLU A 98 -20.43 -2.85 4.45
C GLU A 98 -20.37 -1.39 3.97
N ASP A 99 -19.18 -0.83 3.86
CA ASP A 99 -18.98 0.56 3.45
C ASP A 99 -19.04 0.71 1.92
N PRO A 100 -19.68 1.77 1.39
CA PRO A 100 -19.71 2.05 -0.06
C PRO A 100 -18.32 2.32 -0.66
N LYS A 101 -17.29 2.58 0.16
CA LYS A 101 -15.89 2.72 -0.26
C LYS A 101 -15.16 1.37 -0.37
N LEU A 102 -15.85 0.24 -0.15
CA LEU A 102 -15.36 -1.10 -0.46
C LEU A 102 -15.63 -1.42 -1.92
N VAL A 103 -14.58 -1.47 -2.72
CA VAL A 103 -14.65 -1.83 -4.14
C VAL A 103 -14.15 -3.26 -4.33
N ASN A 104 -14.97 -4.12 -4.96
CA ASN A 104 -14.63 -5.51 -5.24
C ASN A 104 -14.16 -5.67 -6.68
N PHE A 105 -12.92 -6.13 -6.85
CA PHE A 105 -12.29 -6.36 -8.14
C PHE A 105 -12.25 -7.85 -8.50
N ARG A 106 -12.39 -8.14 -9.77
CA ARG A 106 -12.18 -9.46 -10.37
C ARG A 106 -10.76 -9.58 -10.94
N TYR A 107 -10.21 -8.47 -11.42
CA TYR A 107 -8.92 -8.45 -12.11
C TYR A 107 -7.86 -7.73 -11.26
N PHE A 108 -6.67 -8.35 -11.16
CA PHE A 108 -5.55 -7.75 -10.44
C PHE A 108 -5.12 -6.42 -11.06
N PHE A 109 -5.01 -6.34 -12.39
CA PHE A 109 -4.51 -5.14 -13.04
C PHE A 109 -5.40 -3.90 -12.86
N THR A 110 -6.72 -4.07 -12.83
CA THR A 110 -7.66 -2.96 -12.57
C THR A 110 -7.56 -2.49 -11.12
N ARG A 111 -7.41 -3.42 -10.18
CA ARG A 111 -7.21 -3.11 -8.77
C ARG A 111 -5.88 -2.38 -8.54
N LYS A 112 -4.77 -2.89 -9.09
CA LYS A 112 -3.46 -2.27 -9.00
C LYS A 112 -3.46 -0.84 -9.52
N LEU A 113 -4.09 -0.61 -10.66
CA LEU A 113 -4.24 0.73 -11.22
C LEU A 113 -4.92 1.69 -10.24
N MET A 114 -5.93 1.25 -9.50
CA MET A 114 -6.62 2.10 -8.51
C MET A 114 -5.73 2.46 -7.32
N PHE A 115 -4.92 1.53 -6.82
CA PHE A 115 -3.93 1.85 -5.79
C PHE A 115 -2.98 2.95 -6.25
N LEU A 116 -2.40 2.78 -7.43
CA LEU A 116 -1.41 3.71 -7.99
C LEU A 116 -2.01 5.08 -8.35
N THR A 117 -3.22 5.09 -8.90
CA THR A 117 -3.86 6.33 -9.37
C THR A 117 -4.35 7.21 -8.22
N HIS A 118 -4.69 6.61 -7.09
CA HIS A 118 -5.35 7.34 -5.99
C HIS A 118 -4.47 7.48 -4.74
N SER A 119 -3.17 7.17 -4.83
CA SER A 119 -2.26 7.31 -3.69
C SER A 119 -1.26 8.43 -3.91
N GLU A 120 -1.12 9.28 -2.93
CA GLU A 120 -0.07 10.29 -2.81
C GLU A 120 1.09 9.83 -1.92
N ALA A 121 0.96 8.68 -1.27
CA ALA A 121 2.01 7.98 -0.54
C ALA A 121 1.71 6.47 -0.48
N VAL A 122 2.75 5.66 -0.28
CA VAL A 122 2.66 4.22 -0.08
C VAL A 122 3.41 3.83 1.18
N ALA A 123 2.80 3.02 2.03
CA ALA A 123 3.47 2.37 3.15
C ALA A 123 3.45 0.85 2.95
N ALA A 124 4.59 0.22 3.13
CA ALA A 124 4.73 -1.23 3.09
C ALA A 124 5.27 -1.75 4.43
N LEU A 125 4.54 -2.69 5.01
CA LEU A 125 4.95 -3.44 6.19
C LEU A 125 5.36 -4.87 5.78
N PRO A 126 6.07 -5.61 6.64
CA PRO A 126 6.48 -6.97 6.33
C PRO A 126 5.34 -7.81 5.77
N GLY A 127 5.58 -8.50 4.65
CA GLY A 127 4.55 -9.26 3.98
C GLY A 127 5.08 -10.27 2.96
N GLY A 128 4.17 -10.93 2.28
CA GLY A 128 4.47 -11.95 1.27
C GLY A 128 4.52 -11.38 -0.15
N PHE A 129 4.26 -12.27 -1.12
CA PHE A 129 4.33 -11.94 -2.54
C PHE A 129 3.42 -10.78 -2.94
N GLY A 130 2.20 -10.68 -2.39
CA GLY A 130 1.29 -9.59 -2.73
C GLY A 130 1.81 -8.23 -2.29
N THR A 131 2.43 -8.14 -1.10
CA THR A 131 3.08 -6.91 -0.62
C THR A 131 4.25 -6.51 -1.50
N MET A 132 5.11 -7.49 -1.86
CA MET A 132 6.24 -7.26 -2.75
C MET A 132 5.81 -6.86 -4.16
N ASP A 133 4.77 -7.47 -4.69
CA ASP A 133 4.22 -7.18 -6.00
C ASP A 133 3.76 -5.71 -6.12
N GLU A 134 3.04 -5.20 -5.13
CA GLU A 134 2.61 -3.80 -5.12
C GLU A 134 3.80 -2.83 -4.89
N LEU A 135 4.74 -3.20 -4.00
CA LEU A 135 5.92 -2.39 -3.74
C LEU A 135 6.83 -2.28 -4.96
N PHE A 136 7.16 -3.40 -5.61
CA PHE A 136 8.01 -3.39 -6.80
C PHE A 136 7.35 -2.70 -7.98
N GLU A 137 6.03 -2.82 -8.16
CA GLU A 137 5.33 -2.08 -9.19
C GLU A 137 5.41 -0.57 -8.95
N THR A 138 5.16 -0.12 -7.72
CA THR A 138 5.28 1.29 -7.33
C THR A 138 6.69 1.81 -7.64
N LEU A 139 7.73 1.12 -7.19
CA LEU A 139 9.12 1.49 -7.42
C LEU A 139 9.48 1.50 -8.92
N THR A 140 9.01 0.51 -9.68
CA THR A 140 9.24 0.42 -11.12
C THR A 140 8.61 1.61 -11.87
N LEU A 141 7.40 2.01 -11.50
CA LEU A 141 6.72 3.12 -12.15
C LEU A 141 7.38 4.47 -11.82
N ILE A 142 7.85 4.65 -10.60
CA ILE A 142 8.63 5.83 -10.20
C ILE A 142 9.95 5.83 -10.97
N GLN A 143 10.71 4.73 -10.96
CA GLN A 143 12.00 4.60 -11.64
C GLN A 143 11.91 4.89 -13.14
N THR A 144 10.85 4.43 -13.79
CA THR A 144 10.65 4.59 -15.24
C THR A 144 9.99 5.91 -15.63
N GLY A 145 9.69 6.77 -14.66
CA GLY A 145 9.00 8.06 -14.91
C GLY A 145 7.55 7.89 -15.39
N LYS A 146 6.93 6.73 -15.15
CA LYS A 146 5.52 6.48 -15.50
C LYS A 146 4.56 6.95 -14.42
N SER A 147 5.06 7.18 -13.22
CA SER A 147 4.36 7.80 -12.10
C SER A 147 5.18 8.98 -11.57
N GLN A 148 4.52 9.97 -11.01
CA GLN A 148 5.20 11.01 -10.23
C GLN A 148 5.87 10.35 -9.02
N PRO A 149 7.04 10.84 -8.58
CA PRO A 149 7.63 10.40 -7.30
C PRO A 149 6.67 10.68 -6.15
N ILE A 150 6.38 9.64 -5.38
CA ILE A 150 5.59 9.72 -4.14
C ILE A 150 6.40 9.08 -3.01
N PRO A 151 6.20 9.49 -1.75
CA PRO A 151 6.83 8.84 -0.62
C PRO A 151 6.49 7.34 -0.57
N VAL A 152 7.53 6.50 -0.44
CA VAL A 152 7.41 5.07 -0.19
C VAL A 152 8.01 4.77 1.18
N ILE A 153 7.19 4.42 2.14
CA ILE A 153 7.55 4.21 3.54
C ILE A 153 7.69 2.71 3.79
N LEU A 154 8.87 2.27 4.17
CA LEU A 154 9.14 0.90 4.61
C LEU A 154 9.06 0.89 6.14
N LEU A 155 7.98 0.35 6.69
CA LEU A 155 7.68 0.37 8.12
C LEU A 155 7.65 -1.05 8.68
N GLU A 156 8.22 -1.22 9.86
CA GLU A 156 8.11 -2.44 10.67
C GLU A 156 8.09 -2.08 12.15
N GLY A 157 7.71 -3.02 12.99
CA GLY A 157 7.75 -2.83 14.44
C GLY A 157 9.16 -2.66 14.97
N GLU A 158 9.27 -2.28 16.22
CA GLU A 158 10.54 -2.11 16.94
C GLU A 158 11.38 -3.40 16.83
N ASP A 159 12.70 -3.24 16.64
CA ASP A 159 13.66 -4.34 16.41
C ASP A 159 13.41 -5.20 15.14
N GLY A 160 12.60 -4.74 14.21
CA GLY A 160 12.37 -5.40 12.93
C GLY A 160 13.64 -5.53 12.09
N THR A 161 13.72 -6.61 11.31
CA THR A 161 14.88 -6.91 10.46
C THR A 161 14.47 -7.23 9.02
N TYR A 162 13.21 -7.10 8.69
CA TYR A 162 12.69 -7.45 7.38
C TYR A 162 13.17 -6.47 6.31
N TRP A 163 12.96 -5.18 6.53
CA TRP A 163 13.37 -4.16 5.58
C TRP A 163 14.88 -3.99 5.46
N PRO A 164 15.69 -4.01 6.55
CA PRO A 164 17.15 -4.00 6.43
C PRO A 164 17.73 -5.17 5.63
N ARG A 165 17.11 -6.36 5.70
CA ARG A 165 17.50 -7.50 4.88
C ARG A 165 17.11 -7.34 3.42
N TRP A 166 15.92 -6.81 3.17
CA TRP A 166 15.44 -6.53 1.82
C TRP A 166 16.30 -5.45 1.15
N GLU A 167 16.61 -4.37 1.84
CA GLU A 167 17.49 -3.31 1.37
C GLU A 167 18.88 -3.85 1.03
N LYS A 168 19.45 -4.67 1.89
CA LYS A 168 20.72 -5.34 1.63
C LYS A 168 20.67 -6.24 0.40
N PHE A 169 19.56 -6.93 0.19
CA PHE A 169 19.34 -7.73 -1.02
C PHE A 169 19.31 -6.83 -2.26
N LEU A 170 18.56 -5.73 -2.25
CA LEU A 170 18.52 -4.79 -3.37
C LEU A 170 19.89 -4.24 -3.69
N GLN A 171 20.63 -3.79 -2.67
CA GLN A 171 21.97 -3.24 -2.86
C GLN A 171 22.90 -4.28 -3.50
N LYS A 172 23.01 -5.46 -2.88
CA LYS A 172 23.97 -6.48 -3.32
C LYS A 172 23.61 -7.13 -4.64
N GLU A 173 22.35 -7.54 -4.79
CA GLU A 173 21.94 -8.41 -5.89
C GLU A 173 21.45 -7.61 -7.10
N LEU A 174 20.89 -6.42 -6.91
CA LEU A 174 20.37 -5.64 -8.01
C LEU A 174 21.32 -4.51 -8.42
N LEU A 175 21.78 -3.69 -7.46
CA LEU A 175 22.56 -2.49 -7.76
C LEU A 175 24.03 -2.85 -8.05
N ASP A 176 24.72 -3.52 -7.14
CA ASP A 176 26.13 -3.86 -7.26
C ASP A 176 26.41 -4.77 -8.46
N ASN A 177 25.46 -5.62 -8.83
CA ASN A 177 25.54 -6.50 -9.99
C ASN A 177 25.01 -5.87 -11.31
N GLY A 178 24.57 -4.62 -11.28
CA GLY A 178 24.08 -3.91 -12.47
C GLY A 178 22.77 -4.45 -13.04
N HIS A 179 21.97 -5.19 -12.26
CA HIS A 179 20.67 -5.70 -12.69
C HIS A 179 19.57 -4.65 -12.60
N SER A 180 19.78 -3.59 -11.83
CA SER A 180 18.89 -2.44 -11.78
C SER A 180 19.70 -1.16 -11.77
N VAL A 181 19.19 -0.16 -12.46
CA VAL A 181 19.67 1.22 -12.38
C VAL A 181 18.65 1.98 -11.56
N ILE A 182 18.66 1.75 -10.26
CA ILE A 182 18.00 2.71 -9.37
C ILE A 182 18.99 3.84 -9.24
N ASN A 183 18.62 5.04 -9.66
CA ASN A 183 19.44 6.21 -9.40
C ASN A 183 19.64 6.28 -7.88
N ALA A 184 20.89 6.26 -7.43
CA ALA A 184 21.22 6.27 -6.00
C ALA A 184 20.54 7.45 -5.27
N ASP A 185 20.31 8.57 -5.98
CA ASP A 185 19.58 9.71 -5.47
C ASP A 185 18.10 9.42 -5.11
N MET A 186 17.49 8.41 -5.71
CA MET A 186 16.12 8.00 -5.35
C MET A 186 16.07 7.22 -4.03
N ILE A 187 17.10 6.40 -3.73
CA ILE A 187 17.18 5.68 -2.46
C ILE A 187 17.76 6.57 -1.36
N ASN A 188 18.75 7.36 -1.66
CA ASN A 188 19.39 8.27 -0.70
C ASN A 188 18.43 9.34 -0.19
N GLY A 189 17.54 9.87 -1.02
CA GLY A 189 16.48 10.76 -0.57
C GLY A 189 15.52 10.15 0.46
N TYR A 190 15.41 8.82 0.50
CA TYR A 190 14.60 8.10 1.49
C TYR A 190 15.40 7.68 2.74
N LEU A 191 16.73 7.58 2.65
CA LEU A 191 17.60 7.16 3.74
C LEU A 191 18.17 8.34 4.55
N GLU A 192 18.33 9.51 3.93
CA GLU A 192 18.84 10.72 4.60
C GLU A 192 17.88 11.27 5.64
N ASP A 193 16.56 11.09 5.48
CA ASP A 193 15.57 11.50 6.48
C ASP A 193 15.58 10.65 7.78
N ARG A 194 16.36 9.57 7.83
CA ARG A 194 16.56 8.78 9.06
C ARG A 194 17.71 9.24 9.94
N ASN A 195 18.40 10.33 9.59
CA ASN A 195 19.45 10.88 10.43
C ASN A 195 18.91 12.11 11.19
N PRO A 196 18.52 12.00 12.48
CA PRO A 196 17.94 13.09 13.26
C PRO A 196 18.99 14.14 13.72
N GLU A 197 20.20 14.12 13.15
CA GLU A 197 21.30 15.04 13.51
C GLU A 197 21.79 15.92 12.34
N LEU A 198 20.92 16.20 11.37
CA LEU A 198 21.19 17.26 10.37
C LEU A 198 20.08 18.28 10.35
#